data_b7e85f5c17567cd2990f21a4a3038540
#
_entry.id   b7e85f5c17567cd2990f21a4a3038540
#
_cell.length_a   1.000
_cell.length_b   1.000
_cell.length_c   1.000
_cell.angle_alpha   90.00
_cell.angle_beta   90.00
_cell.angle_gamma   90.00
#
_symmetry.space_group_name_H-M   'P 1'
#
loop_
_entity.id
_entity.type
_entity.pdbx_description
1 polymer ?
#
loop_
_entity_poly.entity_id
_entity_poly.type
_entity_poly.pdbx_seq_one_letter_code
_entity_poly.pdbx_strand_id
1 'polypeptide(L)'
;MGTCHDYDVTVAGGGVAGAAAAVAAARLGAKTVLIEKTCTPGGLASAGLINIYLPLCDGNGTQVTFGIAEELMRRALKYGPGTVPPDWMAKRNAPEAERLRCVFAPASLILALEELLLENGVDIWYDTLAVGVCKEGRYLQRLCVENTDGRSEIRAKAFVDATGGAYLSRMAGEEVFFAGNVLSFWALEYEGKRLPGRDRMAPEINMLARGNAGRTFIAPTAKDVSHYMLETRAMMRNFYAGEYAGNGYDRFTRWPLVVPSMPQFRKIAALKGRFVLEPGMEQRCFEDSIGLAADWRKSGPVWEIPFRALCPQGTDNLFAAGRCISSTGDAWEITRVIPCAALTGEAAGYAAALRAENMTAELSDSVRKRMQDNGNLLHSMNNPCAGSGVSGSRNNDECRMLQSP
;
A
#
# COMPACT_ATOMS: atom_id res chain seq x y z
N MET A 1 15.45 -31.61 7.72
CA MET A 1 14.94 -31.05 6.46
C MET A 1 13.72 -30.22 6.82
N GLY A 2 13.69 -28.96 6.48
CA GLY A 2 12.52 -28.12 6.74
C GLY A 2 11.29 -28.64 5.99
N THR A 3 10.11 -28.41 6.54
CA THR A 3 8.84 -28.74 5.89
C THR A 3 8.69 -27.91 4.61
N CYS A 4 8.09 -28.50 3.58
CA CYS A 4 7.74 -27.81 2.33
C CYS A 4 6.21 -27.70 2.24
N HIS A 5 5.73 -26.50 1.95
CA HIS A 5 4.30 -26.20 1.82
C HIS A 5 3.98 -25.79 0.39
N ASP A 6 2.87 -26.29 -0.16
CA ASP A 6 2.49 -26.05 -1.55
C ASP A 6 1.28 -25.11 -1.65
N TYR A 7 1.44 -24.06 -2.48
CA TYR A 7 0.42 -23.08 -2.80
C TYR A 7 0.40 -22.78 -4.30
N ASP A 8 -0.65 -22.14 -4.78
CA ASP A 8 -0.67 -21.58 -6.13
C ASP A 8 0.02 -20.21 -6.15
N VAL A 9 -0.29 -19.37 -5.15
CA VAL A 9 0.25 -18.02 -5.03
C VAL A 9 0.83 -17.80 -3.63
N THR A 10 2.04 -17.25 -3.57
CA THR A 10 2.68 -16.77 -2.34
C THR A 10 2.84 -15.25 -2.40
N VAL A 11 2.28 -14.56 -1.39
CA VAL A 11 2.41 -13.12 -1.23
C VAL A 11 3.38 -12.83 -0.08
N ALA A 12 4.49 -12.15 -0.38
CA ALA A 12 5.46 -11.76 0.64
C ALA A 12 5.24 -10.31 1.08
N GLY A 13 4.88 -10.14 2.37
CA GLY A 13 4.56 -8.88 3.03
C GLY A 13 3.07 -8.63 3.19
N GLY A 14 2.60 -8.56 4.45
CA GLY A 14 1.20 -8.35 4.83
C GLY A 14 0.77 -6.87 4.88
N GLY A 15 1.46 -5.97 4.17
CA GLY A 15 1.02 -4.58 4.01
C GLY A 15 -0.26 -4.46 3.20
N VAL A 16 -0.78 -3.24 3.02
CA VAL A 16 -2.01 -2.99 2.24
C VAL A 16 -1.95 -3.62 0.84
N ALA A 17 -0.81 -3.50 0.14
CA ALA A 17 -0.63 -4.09 -1.17
C ALA A 17 -0.68 -5.62 -1.14
N GLY A 18 -0.05 -6.23 -0.12
CA GLY A 18 -0.05 -7.69 0.01
C GLY A 18 -1.41 -8.24 0.39
N ALA A 19 -2.14 -7.59 1.28
CA ALA A 19 -3.51 -7.97 1.59
C ALA A 19 -4.41 -7.89 0.35
N ALA A 20 -4.33 -6.80 -0.42
CA ALA A 20 -5.07 -6.67 -1.68
C ALA A 20 -4.68 -7.76 -2.69
N ALA A 21 -3.38 -8.08 -2.80
CA ALA A 21 -2.91 -9.12 -3.72
C ALA A 21 -3.40 -10.52 -3.31
N ALA A 22 -3.33 -10.84 -2.02
CA ALA A 22 -3.77 -12.14 -1.52
C ALA A 22 -5.28 -12.33 -1.72
N VAL A 23 -6.07 -11.30 -1.40
CA VAL A 23 -7.54 -11.30 -1.63
C VAL A 23 -7.86 -11.44 -3.10
N ALA A 24 -7.20 -10.68 -3.98
CA ALA A 24 -7.42 -10.76 -5.44
C ALA A 24 -7.10 -12.16 -5.99
N ALA A 25 -5.97 -12.74 -5.57
CA ALA A 25 -5.60 -14.09 -5.99
C ALA A 25 -6.60 -15.14 -5.49
N ALA A 26 -6.99 -15.08 -4.22
CA ALA A 26 -7.94 -16.02 -3.62
C ALA A 26 -9.34 -15.91 -4.24
N ARG A 27 -9.80 -14.72 -4.61
CA ARG A 27 -11.07 -14.50 -5.34
C ARG A 27 -11.10 -15.15 -6.71
N LEU A 28 -9.94 -15.43 -7.32
CA LEU A 28 -9.84 -16.24 -8.55
C LEU A 28 -9.71 -17.74 -8.27
N GLY A 29 -9.82 -18.19 -7.01
CA GLY A 29 -9.76 -19.59 -6.64
C GLY A 29 -8.33 -20.12 -6.39
N ALA A 30 -7.29 -19.28 -6.44
CA ALA A 30 -5.93 -19.69 -6.17
C ALA A 30 -5.74 -20.00 -4.68
N LYS A 31 -5.15 -21.15 -4.36
CA LYS A 31 -4.69 -21.46 -2.98
C LYS A 31 -3.56 -20.50 -2.62
N THR A 32 -3.86 -19.52 -1.76
CA THR A 32 -2.99 -18.37 -1.49
C THR A 32 -2.50 -18.34 -0.06
N VAL A 33 -1.19 -18.09 0.13
CA VAL A 33 -0.59 -17.78 1.41
C VAL A 33 -0.05 -16.36 1.43
N LEU A 34 -0.30 -15.64 2.52
CA LEU A 34 0.28 -14.34 2.85
C LEU A 34 1.26 -14.51 3.99
N ILE A 35 2.53 -14.17 3.78
CA ILE A 35 3.52 -14.16 4.86
C ILE A 35 3.81 -12.72 5.31
N GLU A 36 3.84 -12.51 6.61
CA GLU A 36 4.16 -11.23 7.25
C GLU A 36 5.14 -11.43 8.40
N LYS A 37 6.21 -10.64 8.41
CA LYS A 37 7.29 -10.72 9.41
C LYS A 37 6.90 -10.24 10.81
N THR A 38 5.76 -9.55 10.92
CA THR A 38 5.19 -9.12 12.19
C THR A 38 3.91 -9.89 12.48
N CYS A 39 3.30 -9.68 13.65
CA CYS A 39 1.98 -10.23 13.96
C CYS A 39 0.85 -9.25 13.64
N THR A 40 1.05 -8.38 12.61
CA THR A 40 0.12 -7.29 12.33
C THR A 40 0.07 -7.00 10.84
N PRO A 41 -1.07 -7.13 10.16
CA PRO A 41 -1.22 -6.74 8.76
C PRO A 41 -1.31 -5.21 8.62
N GLY A 42 -1.19 -4.72 7.38
CA GLY A 42 -1.31 -3.30 7.04
C GLY A 42 0.03 -2.57 6.91
N GLY A 43 1.12 -3.11 7.46
CA GLY A 43 2.48 -2.55 7.31
C GLY A 43 2.57 -1.11 7.78
N LEU A 44 2.99 -0.16 6.91
CA LEU A 44 3.08 1.26 7.29
C LEU A 44 1.74 1.86 7.73
N ALA A 45 0.62 1.38 7.21
CA ALA A 45 -0.71 1.89 7.56
C ALA A 45 -1.15 1.48 8.97
N SER A 46 -0.59 0.39 9.52
CA SER A 46 -0.86 -0.10 10.88
C SER A 46 0.35 0.06 11.79
N ALA A 47 1.35 -0.81 11.69
CA ALA A 47 2.56 -0.80 12.49
C ALA A 47 3.41 0.48 12.34
N GLY A 48 3.33 1.13 11.18
CA GLY A 48 3.95 2.42 10.90
C GLY A 48 3.10 3.64 11.25
N LEU A 49 1.85 3.47 11.67
CA LEU A 49 0.91 4.53 12.05
C LEU A 49 0.65 5.58 10.95
N ILE A 50 0.81 5.22 9.66
CA ILE A 50 0.50 6.08 8.53
C ILE A 50 -0.99 5.87 8.20
N ASN A 51 -1.87 6.44 9.01
CA ASN A 51 -3.29 6.15 9.07
C ASN A 51 -4.17 7.12 8.28
N ILE A 52 -3.66 7.71 7.23
CA ILE A 52 -4.42 8.52 6.29
C ILE A 52 -4.61 7.75 4.98
N TYR A 53 -5.84 7.36 4.71
CA TYR A 53 -6.22 6.84 3.40
C TYR A 53 -6.36 8.03 2.45
N LEU A 54 -5.37 8.22 1.60
CA LEU A 54 -5.30 9.35 0.68
C LEU A 54 -6.40 9.26 -0.39
N PRO A 55 -6.70 10.37 -1.12
CA PRO A 55 -7.89 10.46 -1.94
C PRO A 55 -7.98 9.40 -3.05
N LEU A 56 -9.19 8.86 -3.23
CA LEU A 56 -9.60 8.05 -4.37
C LEU A 56 -10.14 8.90 -5.53
N CYS A 57 -10.30 10.22 -5.33
CA CYS A 57 -10.83 11.15 -6.32
C CYS A 57 -9.77 12.15 -6.80
N ASP A 58 -9.98 12.67 -8.01
CA ASP A 58 -9.10 13.65 -8.67
C ASP A 58 -9.05 15.03 -7.99
N GLY A 59 -9.90 15.29 -7.01
CA GLY A 59 -10.04 16.59 -6.36
C GLY A 59 -10.96 17.56 -7.08
N ASN A 60 -11.56 17.16 -8.20
CA ASN A 60 -12.56 17.90 -8.96
C ASN A 60 -13.95 17.25 -8.86
N GLY A 61 -14.15 16.37 -7.89
CA GLY A 61 -15.40 15.69 -7.64
C GLY A 61 -15.60 14.39 -8.44
N THR A 62 -14.54 13.85 -9.05
CA THR A 62 -14.60 12.60 -9.80
C THR A 62 -13.77 11.53 -9.09
N GLN A 63 -14.39 10.41 -8.71
CA GLN A 63 -13.67 9.24 -8.22
C GLN A 63 -12.93 8.60 -9.40
N VAL A 64 -11.67 8.22 -9.18
CA VAL A 64 -10.81 7.61 -10.21
C VAL A 64 -10.25 6.26 -9.79
N THR A 65 -10.13 5.98 -8.49
CA THR A 65 -9.65 4.70 -7.98
C THR A 65 -10.81 3.94 -7.31
N PHE A 66 -10.98 2.68 -7.67
CA PHE A 66 -12.09 1.81 -7.28
C PHE A 66 -11.59 0.43 -6.81
N GLY A 67 -12.40 -0.60 -6.95
CA GLY A 67 -12.05 -1.98 -6.66
C GLY A 67 -11.67 -2.23 -5.21
N ILE A 68 -10.65 -3.06 -5.00
CA ILE A 68 -10.16 -3.37 -3.64
C ILE A 68 -9.65 -2.10 -2.92
N ALA A 69 -9.16 -1.09 -3.65
CA ALA A 69 -8.72 0.15 -3.01
C ALA A 69 -9.87 0.89 -2.31
N GLU A 70 -11.04 0.95 -2.91
CA GLU A 70 -12.23 1.53 -2.26
C GLU A 70 -12.77 0.62 -1.15
N GLU A 71 -12.83 -0.69 -1.39
CA GLU A 71 -13.25 -1.67 -0.38
C GLU A 71 -12.42 -1.53 0.90
N LEU A 72 -11.09 -1.44 0.78
CA LEU A 72 -10.20 -1.27 1.93
C LEU A 72 -10.40 0.06 2.65
N MET A 73 -10.66 1.15 1.94
CA MET A 73 -10.97 2.43 2.56
C MET A 73 -12.22 2.33 3.44
N ARG A 74 -13.29 1.71 2.93
CA ARG A 74 -14.55 1.52 3.67
C ARG A 74 -14.36 0.58 4.85
N ARG A 75 -13.66 -0.54 4.66
CA ARG A 75 -13.37 -1.50 5.73
C ARG A 75 -12.47 -0.92 6.82
N ALA A 76 -11.54 -0.02 6.49
CA ALA A 76 -10.70 0.64 7.48
C ALA A 76 -11.49 1.47 8.51
N LEU A 77 -12.73 1.85 8.20
CA LEU A 77 -13.62 2.60 9.09
C LEU A 77 -14.55 1.70 9.93
N LYS A 78 -14.61 0.39 9.65
CA LYS A 78 -15.60 -0.52 10.23
C LYS A 78 -15.55 -0.57 11.77
N TYR A 79 -14.36 -0.53 12.37
CA TYR A 79 -14.13 -0.66 13.80
C TYR A 79 -13.60 0.62 14.45
N GLY A 80 -13.72 1.75 13.80
CA GLY A 80 -13.12 3.00 14.29
C GLY A 80 -13.90 4.24 13.92
N PRO A 81 -13.53 5.39 14.53
CA PRO A 81 -14.26 6.65 14.40
C PRO A 81 -13.81 7.36 13.13
N GLY A 82 -13.60 6.95 12.05
CA GLY A 82 -13.32 7.69 10.83
C GLY A 82 -14.58 7.92 10.01
N THR A 83 -14.58 8.94 9.19
CA THR A 83 -15.67 9.23 8.25
C THR A 83 -15.09 9.62 6.89
N VAL A 84 -15.87 9.36 5.86
CA VAL A 84 -15.61 9.92 4.52
C VAL A 84 -16.35 11.25 4.44
N PRO A 85 -15.73 12.33 3.92
CA PRO A 85 -16.42 13.60 3.74
C PRO A 85 -17.70 13.43 2.90
N PRO A 86 -18.90 13.84 3.40
CA PRO A 86 -20.15 13.54 2.72
C PRO A 86 -20.33 14.31 1.41
N ASP A 87 -19.66 15.45 1.28
CA ASP A 87 -19.79 16.36 0.16
C ASP A 87 -18.57 16.44 -0.76
N TRP A 88 -17.71 15.40 -0.74
CA TRP A 88 -16.51 15.37 -1.57
C TRP A 88 -16.79 15.51 -3.08
N MET A 89 -18.00 15.14 -3.53
CA MET A 89 -18.45 15.32 -4.92
C MET A 89 -18.98 16.74 -5.21
N ALA A 90 -19.45 17.46 -4.20
CA ALA A 90 -20.15 18.74 -4.38
C ALA A 90 -19.21 19.93 -4.57
N LYS A 91 -18.01 19.85 -4.03
CA LYS A 91 -17.04 20.96 -4.03
C LYS A 91 -16.09 20.87 -5.22
N ARG A 92 -16.58 21.23 -6.39
CA ARG A 92 -15.72 21.45 -7.54
C ARG A 92 -14.97 22.78 -7.37
N ASN A 93 -13.66 22.78 -7.62
CA ASN A 93 -12.77 23.96 -7.64
C ASN A 93 -12.38 24.58 -6.29
N ALA A 94 -12.56 23.91 -5.16
CA ALA A 94 -11.94 24.35 -3.92
C ALA A 94 -10.54 23.71 -3.77
N PRO A 95 -9.44 24.46 -3.65
CA PRO A 95 -8.07 23.93 -3.66
C PRO A 95 -7.78 22.93 -2.55
N GLU A 96 -8.48 23.05 -1.43
CA GLU A 96 -8.39 22.19 -0.26
C GLU A 96 -9.70 21.42 -0.02
N ALA A 97 -10.50 21.26 -1.07
CA ALA A 97 -11.79 20.60 -0.99
C ALA A 97 -11.66 19.24 -0.31
N GLU A 98 -12.65 18.92 0.46
CA GLU A 98 -12.84 17.62 1.05
C GLU A 98 -12.84 16.57 -0.06
N ARG A 99 -11.73 15.86 -0.19
CA ARG A 99 -11.55 14.82 -1.18
C ARG A 99 -12.04 13.51 -0.60
N LEU A 100 -12.39 12.55 -1.46
CA LEU A 100 -12.75 11.19 -1.05
C LEU A 100 -11.56 10.51 -0.37
N ARG A 101 -11.38 10.79 0.91
CA ARG A 101 -10.30 10.29 1.77
C ARG A 101 -10.81 10.06 3.19
N CYS A 102 -10.07 9.34 4.00
CA CYS A 102 -10.40 9.25 5.42
C CYS A 102 -9.13 9.12 6.29
N VAL A 103 -9.28 9.49 7.55
CA VAL A 103 -8.36 9.12 8.61
C VAL A 103 -8.98 7.94 9.34
N PHE A 104 -8.24 6.87 9.57
CA PHE A 104 -8.73 5.66 10.20
C PHE A 104 -7.90 5.29 11.43
N ALA A 105 -8.49 4.55 12.35
CA ALA A 105 -7.75 3.97 13.46
C ALA A 105 -6.90 2.78 12.96
N PRO A 106 -5.58 2.74 13.22
CA PRO A 106 -4.74 1.62 12.80
C PRO A 106 -5.27 0.25 13.25
N ALA A 107 -5.81 0.18 14.48
CA ALA A 107 -6.44 -1.04 14.98
C ALA A 107 -7.68 -1.46 14.17
N SER A 108 -8.50 -0.52 13.71
CA SER A 108 -9.62 -0.80 12.83
C SER A 108 -9.17 -1.43 11.51
N LEU A 109 -8.11 -0.89 10.92
CA LEU A 109 -7.54 -1.45 9.68
C LEU A 109 -7.00 -2.87 9.90
N ILE A 110 -6.31 -3.13 11.01
CA ILE A 110 -5.79 -4.48 11.34
C ILE A 110 -6.92 -5.49 11.34
N LEU A 111 -7.96 -5.25 12.14
CA LEU A 111 -9.10 -6.15 12.26
C LEU A 111 -9.82 -6.36 10.93
N ALA A 112 -10.01 -5.28 10.19
CA ALA A 112 -10.69 -5.33 8.90
C ALA A 112 -9.88 -6.07 7.82
N LEU A 113 -8.55 -5.96 7.83
CA LEU A 113 -7.69 -6.71 6.91
C LEU A 113 -7.68 -8.20 7.22
N GLU A 114 -7.60 -8.57 8.50
CA GLU A 114 -7.68 -9.98 8.91
C GLU A 114 -9.02 -10.60 8.52
N GLU A 115 -10.11 -9.91 8.81
CA GLU A 115 -11.45 -10.34 8.41
C GLU A 115 -11.52 -10.56 6.90
N LEU A 116 -11.09 -9.59 6.10
CA LEU A 116 -11.11 -9.69 4.65
C LEU A 116 -10.26 -10.84 4.11
N LEU A 117 -9.08 -11.07 4.67
CA LEU A 117 -8.20 -12.17 4.27
C LEU A 117 -8.85 -13.52 4.60
N LEU A 118 -9.41 -13.67 5.80
CA LEU A 118 -10.07 -14.91 6.24
C LEU A 118 -11.37 -15.19 5.48
N GLU A 119 -12.20 -14.17 5.21
CA GLU A 119 -13.40 -14.27 4.38
C GLU A 119 -13.10 -14.85 2.97
N ASN A 120 -11.89 -14.60 2.46
CA ASN A 120 -11.46 -15.09 1.15
C ASN A 120 -10.60 -16.37 1.22
N GLY A 121 -10.46 -16.99 2.40
CA GLY A 121 -9.74 -18.25 2.56
C GLY A 121 -8.23 -18.14 2.36
N VAL A 122 -7.64 -16.97 2.63
CA VAL A 122 -6.18 -16.78 2.57
C VAL A 122 -5.53 -17.36 3.81
N ASP A 123 -4.52 -18.21 3.63
CA ASP A 123 -3.65 -18.65 4.72
C ASP A 123 -2.74 -17.50 5.15
N ILE A 124 -2.75 -17.12 6.43
CA ILE A 124 -1.93 -16.04 6.96
C ILE A 124 -0.85 -16.62 7.85
N TRP A 125 0.41 -16.34 7.51
CA TRP A 125 1.56 -16.70 8.30
C TRP A 125 2.22 -15.46 8.88
N TYR A 126 1.91 -15.18 10.13
CA TYR A 126 2.57 -14.14 10.91
C TYR A 126 3.92 -14.61 11.43
N ASP A 127 4.72 -13.66 11.94
CA ASP A 127 6.07 -13.90 12.46
C ASP A 127 6.93 -14.74 11.50
N THR A 128 6.73 -14.53 10.19
CA THR A 128 7.34 -15.32 9.13
C THR A 128 8.13 -14.42 8.19
N LEU A 129 9.44 -14.55 8.20
CA LEU A 129 10.36 -13.75 7.43
C LEU A 129 10.78 -14.46 6.14
N ALA A 130 10.63 -13.80 5.00
CA ALA A 130 11.26 -14.24 3.75
C ALA A 130 12.78 -14.03 3.84
N VAL A 131 13.55 -15.11 3.68
CA VAL A 131 15.01 -15.10 3.87
C VAL A 131 15.81 -15.54 2.63
N GLY A 132 15.14 -16.03 1.60
CA GLY A 132 15.78 -16.43 0.35
C GLY A 132 14.78 -16.97 -0.65
N VAL A 133 15.24 -17.18 -1.88
CA VAL A 133 14.47 -17.77 -2.96
C VAL A 133 15.28 -18.82 -3.71
N CYS A 134 14.59 -19.82 -4.26
CA CYS A 134 15.14 -20.73 -5.25
C CYS A 134 14.55 -20.37 -6.61
N LYS A 135 15.41 -20.08 -7.58
CA LYS A 135 15.04 -19.67 -8.94
C LYS A 135 15.68 -20.61 -9.95
N GLU A 136 14.93 -21.05 -10.94
CA GLU A 136 15.39 -21.83 -12.08
C GLU A 136 15.06 -21.07 -13.37
N GLY A 137 16.11 -20.69 -14.10
CA GLY A 137 15.96 -19.84 -15.27
C GLY A 137 15.23 -18.53 -14.91
N ARG A 138 14.05 -18.33 -15.48
CA ARG A 138 13.22 -17.13 -15.27
C ARG A 138 12.08 -17.35 -14.27
N TYR A 139 12.05 -18.49 -13.55
CA TYR A 139 10.94 -18.84 -12.66
C TYR A 139 11.40 -19.05 -11.23
N LEU A 140 10.78 -18.39 -10.27
CA LEU A 140 10.88 -18.72 -8.88
C LEU A 140 10.16 -20.05 -8.64
N GLN A 141 10.82 -20.95 -7.90
CA GLN A 141 10.27 -22.26 -7.53
C GLN A 141 9.80 -22.27 -6.08
N ARG A 142 10.58 -21.62 -5.21
CA ARG A 142 10.37 -21.65 -3.77
C ARG A 142 10.80 -20.35 -3.11
N LEU A 143 10.10 -20.02 -2.05
CA LEU A 143 10.46 -19.00 -1.09
C LEU A 143 10.97 -19.69 0.19
N CYS A 144 12.17 -19.36 0.63
CA CYS A 144 12.69 -19.79 1.92
C CYS A 144 12.20 -18.82 2.99
N VAL A 145 11.62 -19.37 4.05
CA VAL A 145 11.08 -18.60 5.18
C VAL A 145 11.68 -19.07 6.49
N GLU A 146 11.67 -18.20 7.48
CA GLU A 146 12.11 -18.48 8.84
C GLU A 146 11.12 -17.89 9.83
N ASN A 147 10.70 -18.68 10.80
CA ASN A 147 9.77 -18.34 11.87
C ASN A 147 10.08 -19.13 13.14
N THR A 148 9.18 -19.13 14.13
CA THR A 148 9.35 -19.87 15.40
C THR A 148 9.47 -21.38 15.22
N ASP A 149 8.96 -21.96 14.12
CA ASP A 149 9.11 -23.39 13.81
C ASP A 149 10.46 -23.71 13.13
N GLY A 150 11.28 -22.67 12.88
CA GLY A 150 12.55 -22.75 12.18
C GLY A 150 12.45 -22.44 10.70
N ARG A 151 13.43 -22.93 9.93
CA ARG A 151 13.50 -22.70 8.48
C ARG A 151 12.67 -23.71 7.71
N SER A 152 11.84 -23.20 6.80
CA SER A 152 11.01 -23.99 5.90
C SER A 152 10.97 -23.38 4.49
N GLU A 153 10.33 -24.08 3.55
CA GLU A 153 10.18 -23.65 2.17
C GLU A 153 8.71 -23.62 1.79
N ILE A 154 8.32 -22.57 1.05
CA ILE A 154 7.01 -22.46 0.42
C ILE A 154 7.21 -22.57 -1.08
N ARG A 155 6.70 -23.66 -1.68
CA ARG A 155 6.65 -23.82 -3.12
C ARG A 155 5.39 -23.14 -3.65
N ALA A 156 5.52 -22.36 -4.71
CA ALA A 156 4.36 -21.78 -5.37
C ALA A 156 4.59 -21.65 -6.88
N LYS A 157 3.49 -21.54 -7.62
CA LYS A 157 3.51 -21.34 -9.09
C LYS A 157 3.77 -19.88 -9.44
N ALA A 158 3.32 -18.93 -8.59
CA ALA A 158 3.54 -17.50 -8.76
C ALA A 158 3.73 -16.80 -7.40
N PHE A 159 4.40 -15.64 -7.44
CA PHE A 159 4.82 -14.89 -6.28
C PHE A 159 4.49 -13.41 -6.42
N VAL A 160 4.15 -12.75 -5.29
CA VAL A 160 3.97 -11.31 -5.22
C VAL A 160 4.95 -10.71 -4.21
N ASP A 161 5.75 -9.74 -4.65
CA ASP A 161 6.59 -8.92 -3.78
C ASP A 161 5.81 -7.69 -3.30
N ALA A 162 5.22 -7.79 -2.12
CA ALA A 162 4.57 -6.70 -1.40
C ALA A 162 5.35 -6.27 -0.15
N THR A 163 6.65 -6.58 -0.09
CA THR A 163 7.50 -6.34 1.08
C THR A 163 7.76 -4.85 1.36
N GLY A 164 7.41 -3.97 0.43
CA GLY A 164 7.58 -2.52 0.53
C GLY A 164 9.03 -2.04 0.41
N GLY A 165 9.97 -2.93 0.20
CA GLY A 165 11.39 -2.67 -0.05
C GLY A 165 11.96 -3.52 -1.17
N ALA A 166 11.09 -4.11 -2.00
CA ALA A 166 11.44 -5.01 -3.10
C ALA A 166 12.41 -6.14 -2.65
N TYR A 167 12.19 -6.66 -1.43
CA TYR A 167 13.12 -7.66 -0.88
C TYR A 167 13.06 -8.97 -1.66
N LEU A 168 11.86 -9.43 -2.04
CA LEU A 168 11.72 -10.66 -2.81
C LEU A 168 12.32 -10.50 -4.22
N SER A 169 12.06 -9.38 -4.87
CA SER A 169 12.65 -9.02 -6.18
C SER A 169 14.18 -9.00 -6.11
N ARG A 170 14.74 -8.38 -5.07
CA ARG A 170 16.19 -8.33 -4.87
C ARG A 170 16.81 -9.71 -4.62
N MET A 171 16.14 -10.57 -3.83
CA MET A 171 16.55 -11.97 -3.62
C MET A 171 16.51 -12.77 -4.92
N ALA A 172 15.57 -12.44 -5.83
CA ALA A 172 15.47 -13.04 -7.16
C ALA A 172 16.52 -12.52 -8.17
N GLY A 173 17.35 -11.55 -7.76
CA GLY A 173 18.40 -10.95 -8.60
C GLY A 173 17.90 -9.83 -9.51
N GLU A 174 16.72 -9.27 -9.25
CA GLU A 174 16.21 -8.14 -10.03
C GLU A 174 16.88 -6.82 -9.61
N GLU A 175 17.09 -5.94 -10.56
CA GLU A 175 17.58 -4.60 -10.31
C GLU A 175 16.52 -3.71 -9.65
N VAL A 176 16.97 -2.78 -8.80
CA VAL A 176 16.08 -1.85 -8.08
C VAL A 176 16.63 -0.42 -8.09
N PHE A 177 15.73 0.54 -7.97
CA PHE A 177 16.04 1.92 -7.61
C PHE A 177 15.99 2.08 -6.09
N PHE A 178 16.85 2.93 -5.55
CA PHE A 178 16.79 3.35 -4.15
C PHE A 178 16.44 4.82 -4.06
N ALA A 179 15.73 5.21 -2.98
CA ALA A 179 15.47 6.62 -2.70
C ALA A 179 15.72 6.96 -1.23
N GLY A 180 15.89 8.24 -0.97
CA GLY A 180 16.17 8.75 0.37
C GLY A 180 14.89 8.89 1.20
N ASN A 181 15.04 8.58 2.49
CA ASN A 181 14.04 8.84 3.52
C ASN A 181 14.65 9.77 4.57
N VAL A 182 13.94 10.81 4.94
CA VAL A 182 14.34 11.71 6.01
C VAL A 182 13.90 11.18 7.37
N LEU A 183 14.53 11.63 8.43
CA LEU A 183 14.13 11.31 9.78
C LEU A 183 12.83 12.07 10.12
N SER A 184 11.73 11.36 10.10
CA SER A 184 10.40 11.86 10.48
C SER A 184 9.57 10.73 11.07
N PHE A 185 8.64 11.03 11.96
CA PHE A 185 7.77 10.01 12.53
C PHE A 185 6.37 10.53 12.81
N TRP A 186 5.42 9.60 12.85
CA TRP A 186 4.08 9.78 13.37
C TRP A 186 3.93 8.90 14.60
N ALA A 187 3.17 9.37 15.58
CA ALA A 187 2.81 8.61 16.75
C ALA A 187 1.39 8.99 17.17
N LEU A 188 0.73 8.14 17.94
CA LEU A 188 -0.55 8.45 18.53
C LEU A 188 -0.34 8.82 19.99
N GLU A 189 -0.96 9.93 20.41
CA GLU A 189 -0.92 10.39 21.79
C GLU A 189 -2.31 10.62 22.35
N TYR A 190 -2.43 10.57 23.66
CA TYR A 190 -3.58 11.10 24.38
C TYR A 190 -3.32 12.54 24.79
N GLU A 191 -4.29 13.42 24.56
CA GLU A 191 -4.29 14.79 25.05
C GLU A 191 -5.62 15.08 25.78
N GLY A 192 -5.57 15.25 27.10
CA GLY A 192 -6.74 15.42 27.95
C GLY A 192 -7.37 16.81 27.92
N LYS A 193 -6.69 17.81 27.35
CA LYS A 193 -7.26 19.13 27.12
C LYS A 193 -7.99 19.16 25.79
N ARG A 194 -9.31 19.34 25.84
CA ARG A 194 -10.14 19.56 24.65
C ARG A 194 -9.68 20.84 23.95
N LEU A 195 -9.07 20.73 22.81
CA LEU A 195 -8.99 21.85 21.89
C LEU A 195 -10.34 21.94 21.14
N PRO A 196 -11.00 23.13 21.13
CA PRO A 196 -12.23 23.31 20.39
C PRO A 196 -12.02 22.95 18.91
N GLY A 197 -12.88 22.11 18.33
CA GLY A 197 -12.89 21.80 16.90
C GLY A 197 -12.00 20.64 16.44
N ARG A 198 -11.37 19.89 17.34
CA ARG A 198 -10.71 18.63 16.97
C ARG A 198 -11.63 17.45 17.24
N ASP A 199 -11.88 16.69 16.18
CA ASP A 199 -12.54 15.39 16.26
C ASP A 199 -11.77 14.47 17.21
N ARG A 200 -12.48 13.67 17.99
CA ARG A 200 -12.00 12.92 19.15
C ARG A 200 -11.15 11.68 18.84
N MET A 201 -10.56 11.60 17.69
CA MET A 201 -9.51 10.59 17.49
C MET A 201 -8.31 11.00 18.35
N ALA A 202 -7.69 10.02 19.02
CA ALA A 202 -6.43 10.26 19.73
C ALA A 202 -5.52 11.12 18.85
N PRO A 203 -5.08 12.31 19.33
CA PRO A 203 -4.37 13.23 18.46
C PRO A 203 -3.11 12.58 17.89
N GLU A 204 -2.88 12.78 16.61
CA GLU A 204 -1.66 12.37 15.96
C GLU A 204 -0.56 13.34 16.30
N ILE A 205 0.59 12.83 16.74
CA ILE A 205 1.81 13.62 16.72
C ILE A 205 2.45 13.41 15.34
N ASN A 206 2.33 14.40 14.48
CA ASN A 206 3.11 14.48 13.26
C ASN A 206 4.33 15.35 13.54
N MET A 207 5.43 14.74 14.01
CA MET A 207 6.66 15.45 14.29
C MET A 207 7.62 15.31 13.11
N LEU A 208 7.61 16.32 12.25
CA LEU A 208 8.71 16.50 11.31
C LEU A 208 9.95 16.92 12.08
N ALA A 209 11.05 16.22 11.90
CA ALA A 209 12.34 16.59 12.43
C ALA A 209 12.82 17.90 11.77
N ARG A 210 12.32 19.03 12.24
CA ARG A 210 12.86 20.34 11.87
C ARG A 210 14.22 20.47 12.50
N GLY A 211 15.26 20.49 11.71
CA GLY A 211 16.61 20.70 12.19
C GLY A 211 17.56 19.50 12.09
N ASN A 212 17.05 18.28 11.90
CA ASN A 212 17.89 17.13 11.58
C ASN A 212 17.81 16.76 10.09
N ALA A 213 17.64 17.75 9.26
CA ALA A 213 17.63 17.64 7.81
C ALA A 213 18.96 17.11 7.21
N GLY A 214 19.93 16.78 8.06
CA GLY A 214 21.25 16.35 7.63
C GLY A 214 21.37 14.88 7.25
N ARG A 215 20.48 13.98 7.72
CA ARG A 215 20.61 12.55 7.43
C ARG A 215 19.49 12.04 6.55
N THR A 216 19.89 11.52 5.42
CA THR A 216 19.02 10.77 4.51
C THR A 216 19.38 9.30 4.57
N PHE A 217 18.38 8.44 4.78
CA PHE A 217 18.54 6.99 4.75
C PHE A 217 18.27 6.48 3.33
N ILE A 218 19.32 6.00 2.66
CA ILE A 218 19.24 5.39 1.33
C ILE A 218 19.59 3.92 1.46
N ALA A 219 18.80 3.02 0.85
CA ALA A 219 19.01 1.58 0.97
C ALA A 219 19.28 1.13 2.41
N PRO A 220 18.38 1.43 3.37
CA PRO A 220 18.68 1.33 4.80
C PRO A 220 19.07 -0.09 5.20
N THR A 221 20.16 -0.18 5.95
CA THR A 221 20.64 -1.41 6.60
C THR A 221 19.89 -1.65 7.90
N ALA A 222 20.05 -2.82 8.52
CA ALA A 222 19.50 -3.11 9.86
C ALA A 222 20.01 -2.11 10.91
N LYS A 223 21.26 -1.64 10.78
CA LYS A 223 21.83 -0.61 11.66
C LYS A 223 21.14 0.74 11.44
N ASP A 224 20.80 1.09 10.21
CA ASP A 224 20.05 2.31 9.91
C ASP A 224 18.62 2.24 10.44
N VAL A 225 17.96 1.08 10.35
CA VAL A 225 16.66 0.83 10.97
C VAL A 225 16.72 1.09 12.47
N SER A 226 17.69 0.48 13.16
CA SER A 226 17.87 0.64 14.60
C SER A 226 18.14 2.10 14.96
N HIS A 227 19.02 2.77 14.23
CA HIS A 227 19.33 4.19 14.44
C HIS A 227 18.08 5.06 14.27
N TYR A 228 17.32 4.88 13.16
CA TYR A 228 16.09 5.61 12.93
C TYR A 228 15.09 5.44 14.09
N MET A 229 14.86 4.19 14.51
CA MET A 229 13.90 3.89 15.58
C MET A 229 14.33 4.52 16.93
N LEU A 230 15.61 4.43 17.27
CA LEU A 230 16.12 4.99 18.54
C LEU A 230 16.09 6.51 18.53
N GLU A 231 16.45 7.15 17.42
CA GLU A 231 16.49 8.60 17.31
C GLU A 231 15.08 9.22 17.30
N THR A 232 14.15 8.66 16.53
CA THR A 232 12.74 9.10 16.56
C THR A 232 12.13 8.99 17.94
N ARG A 233 12.42 7.91 18.66
CA ARG A 233 11.98 7.75 20.07
C ARG A 233 12.69 8.70 21.03
N ALA A 234 13.95 9.06 20.77
CA ALA A 234 14.64 10.11 21.54
C ALA A 234 13.98 11.47 21.32
N MET A 235 13.62 11.80 20.08
CA MET A 235 12.86 13.02 19.77
C MET A 235 11.53 13.07 20.51
N MET A 236 10.80 11.95 20.60
CA MET A 236 9.55 11.86 21.39
C MET A 236 9.81 12.10 22.88
N ARG A 237 10.84 11.48 23.46
CA ARG A 237 11.18 11.70 24.88
C ARG A 237 11.49 13.19 25.14
N ASN A 238 12.26 13.83 24.28
CA ASN A 238 12.59 15.24 24.39
C ASN A 238 11.35 16.13 24.25
N PHE A 239 10.45 15.78 23.33
CA PHE A 239 9.17 16.48 23.18
C PHE A 239 8.36 16.43 24.48
N TYR A 240 8.09 15.24 25.05
CA TYR A 240 7.31 15.13 26.30
C TYR A 240 8.02 15.77 27.48
N ALA A 241 9.34 15.68 27.57
CA ALA A 241 10.09 16.37 28.60
C ALA A 241 9.91 17.90 28.53
N GLY A 242 9.90 18.46 27.33
CA GLY A 242 9.63 19.89 27.12
C GLY A 242 8.19 20.29 27.49
N GLU A 243 7.20 19.47 27.06
CA GLU A 243 5.78 19.69 27.39
C GLU A 243 5.54 19.68 28.89
N TYR A 244 6.19 18.77 29.64
CA TYR A 244 6.04 18.66 31.09
C TYR A 244 6.82 19.72 31.84
N ALA A 245 7.89 20.28 31.27
CA ALA A 245 8.68 21.31 31.93
C ALA A 245 8.10 22.74 31.84
N GLY A 246 7.37 23.07 30.76
CA GLY A 246 7.00 24.46 30.51
C GLY A 246 5.64 24.73 29.87
N ASN A 247 4.98 23.73 29.30
CA ASN A 247 3.77 23.95 28.50
C ASN A 247 2.45 23.62 29.23
N GLY A 248 2.49 23.39 30.54
CA GLY A 248 1.31 23.15 31.38
C GLY A 248 0.67 21.77 31.17
N TYR A 249 1.40 20.85 30.59
CA TYR A 249 1.04 19.43 30.53
C TYR A 249 1.82 18.62 31.55
N ASP A 250 1.29 17.45 31.88
CA ASP A 250 1.93 16.44 32.69
C ASP A 250 1.61 15.04 32.12
N ARG A 251 2.17 13.99 32.73
CA ARG A 251 1.96 12.60 32.32
C ARG A 251 0.51 12.10 32.44
N PHE A 252 -0.39 12.85 33.04
CA PHE A 252 -1.82 12.53 33.19
C PHE A 252 -2.68 13.26 32.17
N THR A 253 -2.19 14.34 31.61
CA THR A 253 -2.92 15.18 30.65
C THR A 253 -2.43 15.02 29.22
N ARG A 254 -1.16 14.59 29.00
CA ARG A 254 -0.61 14.33 27.69
C ARG A 254 0.45 13.23 27.74
N TRP A 255 0.25 12.14 26.99
CA TRP A 255 1.22 11.02 26.96
C TRP A 255 1.19 10.25 25.65
N PRO A 256 2.28 9.53 25.26
CA PRO A 256 2.30 8.68 24.08
C PRO A 256 1.34 7.49 24.28
N LEU A 257 0.41 7.30 23.36
CA LEU A 257 -0.53 6.19 23.37
C LEU A 257 0.02 5.01 22.57
N VAL A 258 0.48 5.25 21.35
CA VAL A 258 1.09 4.25 20.48
C VAL A 258 2.30 4.86 19.78
N VAL A 259 3.42 4.17 19.83
CA VAL A 259 4.61 4.51 19.06
C VAL A 259 4.77 3.57 17.87
N PRO A 260 5.32 4.03 16.72
CA PRO A 260 5.51 3.15 15.59
C PRO A 260 6.43 1.97 15.95
N SER A 261 6.04 0.77 15.55
CA SER A 261 6.81 -0.46 15.75
C SER A 261 7.73 -0.80 14.57
N MET A 262 7.67 -0.01 13.49
CA MET A 262 8.54 -0.12 12.33
C MET A 262 9.01 1.26 11.86
N PRO A 263 10.17 1.35 11.15
CA PRO A 263 10.61 2.63 10.60
C PRO A 263 9.64 3.10 9.52
N GLN A 264 9.31 4.38 9.57
CA GLN A 264 8.38 4.98 8.60
C GLN A 264 9.07 5.36 7.28
N PHE A 265 9.91 4.48 6.77
CA PHE A 265 10.53 4.64 5.46
C PHE A 265 9.50 4.47 4.35
N ARG A 266 9.24 5.53 3.62
CA ARG A 266 8.23 5.55 2.55
C ARG A 266 8.75 5.02 1.22
N LYS A 267 10.05 5.22 0.94
CA LYS A 267 10.73 4.82 -0.30
C LYS A 267 12.02 4.10 0.05
N ILE A 268 12.01 2.77 0.05
CA ILE A 268 13.20 1.96 0.33
C ILE A 268 13.84 1.55 -0.99
N ALA A 269 13.17 0.67 -1.73
CA ALA A 269 13.56 0.23 -3.06
C ALA A 269 12.31 0.02 -3.93
N ALA A 270 12.39 0.38 -5.19
CA ALA A 270 11.42 0.09 -6.22
C ALA A 270 12.07 -0.77 -7.29
N LEU A 271 11.31 -1.72 -7.83
CA LEU A 271 11.73 -2.57 -8.93
C LEU A 271 12.18 -1.73 -10.13
N LYS A 272 13.23 -2.15 -10.83
CA LYS A 272 13.55 -1.68 -12.16
C LYS A 272 12.92 -2.63 -13.17
N GLY A 273 11.59 -2.47 -13.33
CA GLY A 273 10.76 -3.40 -14.08
C GLY A 273 10.83 -3.23 -15.59
N ARG A 274 9.91 -3.93 -16.29
CA ARG A 274 9.79 -3.85 -17.76
C ARG A 274 9.37 -2.47 -18.25
N PHE A 275 8.79 -1.66 -17.38
CA PHE A 275 8.50 -0.26 -17.61
C PHE A 275 8.76 0.53 -16.33
N VAL A 276 9.29 1.73 -16.44
CA VAL A 276 9.52 2.65 -15.33
C VAL A 276 8.55 3.81 -15.44
N LEU A 277 7.70 4.00 -14.42
CA LEU A 277 6.84 5.18 -14.34
C LEU A 277 7.68 6.34 -13.79
N GLU A 278 7.80 7.42 -14.58
CA GLU A 278 8.71 8.54 -14.34
C GLU A 278 7.94 9.86 -14.14
N PRO A 279 8.58 10.89 -13.55
CA PRO A 279 8.02 12.24 -13.51
C PRO A 279 7.63 12.73 -14.91
N GLY A 280 6.53 13.50 -14.99
CA GLY A 280 6.01 14.04 -16.25
C GLY A 280 5.15 13.04 -17.05
N MET A 281 4.87 11.87 -16.48
CA MET A 281 3.95 10.89 -17.08
C MET A 281 2.51 10.99 -16.54
N GLU A 282 2.22 11.98 -15.73
CA GLU A 282 0.84 12.28 -15.32
C GLU A 282 -0.04 12.56 -16.55
N GLN A 283 -1.28 12.10 -16.51
CA GLN A 283 -2.25 12.19 -17.60
C GLN A 283 -1.83 11.49 -18.91
N ARG A 284 -0.76 10.68 -18.89
CA ARG A 284 -0.37 9.87 -20.02
C ARG A 284 -1.19 8.59 -20.08
N CYS A 285 -1.68 8.26 -21.28
CA CYS A 285 -2.37 7.01 -21.51
C CYS A 285 -1.39 5.85 -21.76
N PHE A 286 -1.68 4.68 -21.16
CA PHE A 286 -0.95 3.44 -21.38
C PHE A 286 -1.91 2.33 -21.81
N GLU A 287 -1.63 1.67 -22.92
CA GLU A 287 -2.44 0.55 -23.43
C GLU A 287 -2.60 -0.59 -22.41
N ASP A 288 -1.57 -0.81 -21.58
CA ASP A 288 -1.54 -1.80 -20.51
C ASP A 288 -1.90 -1.25 -19.13
N SER A 289 -2.64 -0.13 -19.05
CA SER A 289 -3.10 0.43 -17.79
C SER A 289 -3.96 -0.55 -17.00
N ILE A 290 -3.64 -0.70 -15.69
CA ILE A 290 -4.41 -1.51 -14.74
C ILE A 290 -5.35 -0.68 -13.87
N GLY A 291 -5.28 0.64 -13.97
CA GLY A 291 -6.13 1.53 -13.20
C GLY A 291 -5.53 2.92 -13.00
N LEU A 292 -6.27 3.72 -12.27
CA LEU A 292 -6.00 5.13 -12.07
C LEU A 292 -5.63 5.46 -10.62
N ALA A 293 -4.64 6.33 -10.45
CA ALA A 293 -4.25 6.89 -9.16
C ALA A 293 -4.33 8.43 -9.21
N ALA A 294 -5.03 9.04 -8.24
CA ALA A 294 -5.09 10.48 -8.11
C ALA A 294 -3.79 11.06 -7.55
N ASP A 295 -3.41 12.26 -7.98
CA ASP A 295 -2.34 13.00 -7.29
C ASP A 295 -2.91 13.55 -5.96
N TRP A 296 -2.40 13.02 -4.86
CA TRP A 296 -2.86 13.40 -3.53
C TRP A 296 -2.41 14.82 -3.12
N ARG A 297 -1.40 15.36 -3.79
CA ARG A 297 -0.78 16.66 -3.49
C ARG A 297 -1.49 17.83 -4.18
N LYS A 298 -2.17 17.56 -5.28
CA LYS A 298 -2.84 18.59 -6.11
C LYS A 298 -4.10 18.04 -6.78
N SER A 299 -5.08 18.88 -7.02
CA SER A 299 -6.30 18.51 -7.74
C SER A 299 -6.08 18.51 -9.24
N GLY A 300 -6.72 17.59 -9.93
CA GLY A 300 -6.76 17.45 -11.38
C GLY A 300 -5.91 16.34 -11.96
N PRO A 301 -4.59 16.24 -11.71
CA PRO A 301 -3.77 15.21 -12.31
C PRO A 301 -4.14 13.80 -11.84
N VAL A 302 -4.22 12.89 -12.82
CA VAL A 302 -4.47 11.48 -12.64
C VAL A 302 -3.36 10.70 -13.33
N TRP A 303 -2.90 9.64 -12.70
CA TRP A 303 -1.85 8.76 -13.19
C TRP A 303 -2.45 7.42 -13.61
N GLU A 304 -2.22 7.01 -14.84
CA GLU A 304 -2.44 5.63 -15.24
C GLU A 304 -1.27 4.76 -14.80
N ILE A 305 -1.56 3.59 -14.27
CA ILE A 305 -0.54 2.65 -13.80
C ILE A 305 -0.40 1.53 -14.83
N PRO A 306 0.72 1.45 -15.58
CA PRO A 306 0.90 0.40 -16.56
C PRO A 306 1.23 -0.94 -15.89
N PHE A 307 0.66 -2.04 -16.39
CA PHE A 307 0.92 -3.40 -15.89
C PHE A 307 2.40 -3.76 -15.90
N ARG A 308 3.14 -3.34 -16.94
CA ARG A 308 4.58 -3.59 -17.06
C ARG A 308 5.41 -2.98 -15.92
N ALA A 309 4.88 -2.00 -15.18
CA ALA A 309 5.55 -1.45 -14.00
C ALA A 309 5.54 -2.42 -12.81
N LEU A 310 4.68 -3.45 -12.83
CA LEU A 310 4.62 -4.49 -11.82
C LEU A 310 5.51 -5.69 -12.17
N CYS A 311 6.00 -5.77 -13.41
CA CYS A 311 6.67 -6.94 -13.96
C CYS A 311 8.20 -6.80 -13.89
N PRO A 312 8.91 -7.72 -13.20
CA PRO A 312 10.37 -7.81 -13.27
C PRO A 312 10.89 -8.09 -14.68
N GLN A 313 12.14 -7.77 -14.93
CA GLN A 313 12.77 -8.04 -16.23
C GLN A 313 13.24 -9.49 -16.36
N GLY A 314 13.76 -10.05 -15.28
CA GLY A 314 14.41 -11.36 -15.24
C GLY A 314 13.58 -12.51 -14.66
N THR A 315 12.36 -12.24 -14.13
CA THR A 315 11.52 -13.25 -13.47
C THR A 315 10.09 -13.17 -13.98
N ASP A 316 9.56 -14.26 -14.51
CA ASP A 316 8.29 -14.27 -15.24
C ASP A 316 7.06 -14.59 -14.36
N ASN A 317 7.25 -15.19 -13.18
CA ASN A 317 6.20 -15.52 -12.23
C ASN A 317 6.29 -14.74 -10.91
N LEU A 318 6.94 -13.58 -10.93
CA LEU A 318 7.02 -12.64 -9.83
C LEU A 318 6.38 -11.30 -10.25
N PHE A 319 5.60 -10.71 -9.36
CA PHE A 319 4.97 -9.40 -9.57
C PHE A 319 5.22 -8.50 -8.37
N ALA A 320 5.63 -7.26 -8.60
CA ALA A 320 5.79 -6.27 -7.54
C ALA A 320 4.46 -5.56 -7.26
N ALA A 321 4.21 -5.21 -6.00
CA ALA A 321 3.00 -4.51 -5.57
C ALA A 321 3.29 -3.39 -4.56
N GLY A 322 2.47 -2.36 -4.57
CA GLY A 322 2.61 -1.21 -3.68
C GLY A 322 3.82 -0.36 -4.00
N ARG A 323 4.50 0.12 -2.97
CA ARG A 323 5.64 1.03 -3.12
C ARG A 323 6.90 0.41 -3.73
N CYS A 324 6.86 -0.90 -4.03
CA CYS A 324 7.95 -1.60 -4.71
C CYS A 324 7.82 -1.61 -6.23
N ILE A 325 6.69 -1.21 -6.81
CA ILE A 325 6.53 -1.21 -8.27
C ILE A 325 7.54 -0.26 -8.92
N SER A 326 7.77 -0.46 -10.20
CA SER A 326 8.77 0.29 -10.97
C SER A 326 8.36 1.74 -11.18
N SER A 327 8.83 2.62 -10.30
CA SER A 327 8.57 4.05 -10.37
C SER A 327 9.71 4.86 -9.76
N THR A 328 9.89 6.11 -10.23
CA THR A 328 10.94 7.02 -9.77
C THR A 328 10.40 8.43 -9.52
N GLY A 329 11.16 9.25 -8.82
CA GLY A 329 10.87 10.66 -8.59
C GLY A 329 9.45 10.93 -8.10
N ASP A 330 8.75 11.84 -8.77
CA ASP A 330 7.38 12.23 -8.46
C ASP A 330 6.34 11.12 -8.68
N ALA A 331 6.56 10.25 -9.67
CA ALA A 331 5.71 9.09 -9.88
C ALA A 331 5.73 8.16 -8.66
N TRP A 332 6.89 8.01 -8.00
CA TRP A 332 6.98 7.22 -6.78
C TRP A 332 6.23 7.84 -5.60
N GLU A 333 6.04 9.16 -5.56
CA GLU A 333 5.20 9.80 -4.55
C GLU A 333 3.72 9.40 -4.69
N ILE A 334 3.27 9.07 -5.90
CA ILE A 334 1.91 8.60 -6.18
C ILE A 334 1.77 7.10 -5.95
N THR A 335 2.74 6.30 -6.43
CA THR A 335 2.64 4.85 -6.38
C THR A 335 2.84 4.25 -4.98
N ARG A 336 3.46 5.00 -4.05
CA ARG A 336 3.75 4.54 -2.69
C ARG A 336 2.59 4.70 -1.70
N VAL A 337 1.52 5.41 -2.07
CA VAL A 337 0.41 5.72 -1.15
C VAL A 337 -0.61 4.58 -1.07
N ILE A 338 -1.39 4.56 0.01
CA ILE A 338 -2.30 3.45 0.33
C ILE A 338 -3.25 3.10 -0.83
N PRO A 339 -3.96 4.05 -1.49
CA PRO A 339 -4.85 3.70 -2.60
C PRO A 339 -4.14 3.01 -3.76
N CYS A 340 -3.01 3.56 -4.19
CA CYS A 340 -2.23 2.97 -5.28
C CYS A 340 -1.58 1.65 -4.87
N ALA A 341 -1.21 1.50 -3.59
CA ALA A 341 -0.71 0.23 -3.06
C ALA A 341 -1.79 -0.87 -3.13
N ALA A 342 -3.04 -0.56 -2.80
CA ALA A 342 -4.16 -1.48 -2.92
C ALA A 342 -4.46 -1.82 -4.39
N LEU A 343 -4.54 -0.81 -5.27
CA LEU A 343 -4.75 -0.98 -6.71
C LEU A 343 -3.71 -1.90 -7.36
N THR A 344 -2.43 -1.64 -7.10
CA THR A 344 -1.33 -2.44 -7.65
C THR A 344 -1.24 -3.82 -7.00
N GLY A 345 -1.65 -3.94 -5.73
CA GLY A 345 -1.82 -5.22 -5.06
C GLY A 345 -2.88 -6.08 -5.73
N GLU A 346 -4.06 -5.52 -5.98
CA GLU A 346 -5.16 -6.18 -6.69
C GLU A 346 -4.69 -6.72 -8.04
N ALA A 347 -4.06 -5.88 -8.86
CA ALA A 347 -3.56 -6.28 -10.18
C ALA A 347 -2.46 -7.36 -10.09
N ALA A 348 -1.53 -7.23 -9.15
CA ALA A 348 -0.49 -8.23 -8.93
C ALA A 348 -1.06 -9.58 -8.45
N GLY A 349 -2.10 -9.56 -7.62
CA GLY A 349 -2.82 -10.75 -7.18
C GLY A 349 -3.51 -11.47 -8.33
N TYR A 350 -4.24 -10.75 -9.16
CA TYR A 350 -4.83 -11.32 -10.39
C TYR A 350 -3.77 -11.87 -11.33
N ALA A 351 -2.67 -11.13 -11.54
CA ALA A 351 -1.55 -11.58 -12.37
C ALA A 351 -0.93 -12.87 -11.85
N ALA A 352 -0.74 -12.98 -10.54
CA ALA A 352 -0.17 -14.17 -9.92
C ALA A 352 -1.11 -15.38 -10.04
N ALA A 353 -2.41 -15.22 -9.80
CA ALA A 353 -3.39 -16.30 -9.95
C ALA A 353 -3.47 -16.80 -11.40
N LEU A 354 -3.59 -15.87 -12.36
CA LEU A 354 -3.64 -16.22 -13.79
C LEU A 354 -2.32 -16.87 -14.26
N ARG A 355 -1.18 -16.43 -13.74
CA ARG A 355 0.11 -17.05 -14.01
C ARG A 355 0.18 -18.47 -13.44
N ALA A 356 -0.38 -18.70 -12.26
CA ALA A 356 -0.45 -20.02 -11.64
C ALA A 356 -1.28 -21.02 -12.46
N GLU A 357 -2.23 -20.54 -13.25
CA GLU A 357 -3.00 -21.32 -14.24
C GLU A 357 -2.26 -21.48 -15.59
N ASN A 358 -0.96 -21.13 -15.67
CA ASN A 358 -0.12 -21.17 -16.88
C ASN A 358 -0.50 -20.16 -17.98
N MET A 359 -1.26 -19.12 -17.69
CA MET A 359 -1.54 -18.06 -18.65
C MET A 359 -0.27 -17.25 -18.94
N THR A 360 0.11 -17.11 -20.18
CA THR A 360 1.36 -16.42 -20.60
C THR A 360 1.12 -15.34 -21.64
N ALA A 361 0.47 -15.67 -22.76
CA ALA A 361 0.40 -14.80 -23.93
C ALA A 361 -0.48 -13.56 -23.73
N GLU A 362 -1.56 -13.66 -22.96
CA GLU A 362 -2.58 -12.62 -22.80
C GLU A 362 -2.70 -12.14 -21.34
N LEU A 363 -1.61 -12.28 -20.56
CA LEU A 363 -1.67 -12.00 -19.12
C LEU A 363 -2.09 -10.56 -18.83
N SER A 364 -1.53 -9.59 -19.54
CA SER A 364 -1.85 -8.16 -19.35
C SER A 364 -3.33 -7.89 -19.60
N ASP A 365 -3.87 -8.37 -20.71
CA ASP A 365 -5.28 -8.13 -21.08
C ASP A 365 -6.23 -8.85 -20.13
N SER A 366 -5.86 -10.06 -19.70
CA SER A 366 -6.64 -10.82 -18.73
C SER A 366 -6.67 -10.12 -17.37
N VAL A 367 -5.54 -9.58 -16.89
CA VAL A 367 -5.47 -8.78 -15.66
C VAL A 367 -6.34 -7.53 -15.79
N ARG A 368 -6.20 -6.78 -16.87
CA ARG A 368 -6.98 -5.57 -17.15
C ARG A 368 -8.48 -5.87 -17.15
N LYS A 369 -8.88 -6.97 -17.77
CA LYS A 369 -10.27 -7.41 -17.73
C LYS A 369 -10.75 -7.65 -16.31
N ARG A 370 -9.98 -8.36 -15.47
CA ARG A 370 -10.34 -8.58 -14.06
C ARG A 370 -10.43 -7.28 -13.27
N MET A 371 -9.51 -6.34 -13.53
CA MET A 371 -9.58 -5.00 -12.92
C MET A 371 -10.88 -4.28 -13.30
N GLN A 372 -11.30 -4.31 -14.58
CA GLN A 372 -12.55 -3.72 -15.03
C GLN A 372 -13.78 -4.45 -14.45
N ASP A 373 -13.78 -5.78 -14.45
CA ASP A 373 -14.86 -6.60 -13.87
C ASP A 373 -15.08 -6.26 -12.38
N ASN A 374 -14.00 -5.88 -11.66
CA ASN A 374 -14.06 -5.41 -10.27
C ASN A 374 -14.27 -3.88 -10.15
N GLY A 375 -14.69 -3.22 -11.22
CA GLY A 375 -15.11 -1.82 -11.22
C GLY A 375 -14.00 -0.78 -11.42
N ASN A 376 -12.73 -1.18 -11.58
CA ASN A 376 -11.65 -0.24 -11.80
C ASN A 376 -11.75 0.44 -13.17
N LEU A 377 -11.48 1.75 -13.22
CA LEU A 377 -11.30 2.50 -14.46
C LEU A 377 -9.86 2.34 -14.93
N LEU A 378 -9.66 1.89 -16.17
CA LEU A 378 -8.31 1.71 -16.72
C LEU A 378 -7.74 2.98 -17.33
N HIS A 379 -8.60 3.84 -17.88
CA HIS A 379 -8.19 5.05 -18.58
C HIS A 379 -8.95 6.26 -18.05
N SER A 380 -8.27 7.41 -18.06
CA SER A 380 -8.88 8.68 -17.71
C SER A 380 -9.85 9.14 -18.81
N MET A 381 -11.05 9.57 -18.40
CA MET A 381 -12.04 10.14 -19.34
C MET A 381 -11.53 11.39 -20.03
N ASN A 382 -10.59 12.11 -19.40
CA ASN A 382 -10.04 13.35 -19.92
C ASN A 382 -8.89 13.15 -20.92
N ASN A 383 -8.41 11.90 -21.07
CA ASN A 383 -7.32 11.59 -22.01
C ASN A 383 -7.53 10.14 -22.56
N PRO A 384 -8.55 9.92 -23.39
CA PRO A 384 -8.78 8.61 -23.96
C PRO A 384 -7.62 8.20 -24.86
N CYS A 385 -7.15 6.95 -24.72
CA CYS A 385 -6.19 6.35 -25.66
C CYS A 385 -6.77 6.39 -27.08
N ALA A 386 -6.01 6.83 -28.03
CA ALA A 386 -6.39 6.78 -29.43
C ALA A 386 -6.63 5.32 -29.83
N GLY A 387 -7.90 4.91 -29.94
CA GLY A 387 -8.28 3.53 -30.30
C GLY A 387 -9.30 2.85 -29.37
N SER A 388 -9.57 3.40 -28.18
CA SER A 388 -10.57 2.82 -27.28
C SER A 388 -11.98 3.37 -27.62
N GLY A 389 -12.67 2.76 -28.54
CA GLY A 389 -14.11 2.94 -28.74
C GLY A 389 -14.88 2.28 -27.60
N VAL A 390 -14.97 2.92 -26.44
CA VAL A 390 -15.88 2.51 -25.37
C VAL A 390 -16.79 3.67 -25.04
N SER A 391 -17.98 3.67 -25.64
CA SER A 391 -19.14 4.38 -25.15
C SER A 391 -19.70 3.65 -23.94
N GLY A 392 -19.43 4.14 -22.75
CA GLY A 392 -19.98 3.64 -21.50
C GLY A 392 -20.16 4.77 -20.52
N SER A 393 -21.26 5.53 -20.67
CA SER A 393 -21.74 6.43 -19.61
C SER A 393 -22.31 5.58 -18.49
N ARG A 394 -21.55 5.36 -17.39
CA ARG A 394 -22.18 4.98 -16.12
C ARG A 394 -22.84 6.22 -15.54
N ASN A 395 -24.14 6.18 -15.38
CA ASN A 395 -24.92 7.20 -14.71
C ASN A 395 -24.46 7.34 -13.24
N ASN A 396 -24.22 8.55 -12.80
CA ASN A 396 -23.90 8.91 -11.41
C ASN A 396 -25.00 8.50 -10.39
N ASP A 397 -26.12 7.95 -10.84
CA ASP A 397 -27.24 7.56 -9.99
C ASP A 397 -27.02 6.21 -9.26
N GLU A 398 -26.17 5.32 -9.75
CA GLU A 398 -25.86 4.06 -9.03
C GLU A 398 -25.00 4.26 -7.77
N CYS A 399 -24.25 5.36 -7.70
CA CYS A 399 -23.48 5.71 -6.49
C CYS A 399 -24.38 6.15 -5.31
N ARG A 400 -25.63 6.49 -5.54
CA ARG A 400 -26.58 6.93 -4.49
C ARG A 400 -27.17 5.78 -3.69
N MET A 401 -27.22 4.56 -4.20
CA MET A 401 -27.87 3.43 -3.53
C MET A 401 -27.00 2.72 -2.47
N LEU A 402 -25.74 3.07 -2.32
CA LEU A 402 -24.82 2.49 -1.33
C LEU A 402 -24.65 3.35 -0.06
N GLN A 403 -25.53 4.33 0.17
CA GLN A 403 -25.49 5.21 1.34
C GLN A 403 -26.51 4.86 2.43
N SER A 404 -26.99 3.63 2.49
CA SER A 404 -27.78 3.17 3.64
C SER A 404 -26.89 2.50 4.70
N PRO A 405 -27.20 2.72 6.02
CA PRO A 405 -26.31 2.49 7.15
C PRO A 405 -25.90 1.05 7.36
#